data_f94e8e25a281b0cd9ce32c10fca00072
#
_entry.id   f94e8e25a281b0cd9ce32c10fca00072
#
_cell.length_a   1.000
_cell.length_b   1.000
_cell.length_c   1.000
_cell.angle_alpha   90.00
_cell.angle_beta   90.00
_cell.angle_gamma   90.00
#
_symmetry.space_group_name_H-M   'P 1'
#
loop_
_entity.id
_entity.type
_entity.pdbx_description
1 polymer ?
#
loop_
_entity_poly.entity_id
_entity_poly.type
_entity_poly.pdbx_seq_one_letter_code
_entity_poly.pdbx_strand_id
1 'polypeptide(L)'
;MVWLIGISFVQSEVVPSDPYATRETKALLQRLHAQVGRGVLIGHQDATAYGVGWKSESSRSDMKDVCGDYPAVYGWDLGDIDQDRNIDGVAFADIKRLIREADARGGINTLSMHLDHPVSGRNAWDNTKVVHQLLPGGAEHEGFLATLDLVAAFLADLKRDDGTFIPVVLRPYHEHSERWPWWGRTNCYEDEFIAL
;
A
#
# COMPACT_ATOMS: atom_id res chain seq x y z
N MET A 1 -34.21 -44.56 -5.10
CA MET A 1 -34.03 -43.30 -5.88
C MET A 1 -33.58 -42.25 -4.88
N VAL A 2 -32.27 -41.96 -4.84
CA VAL A 2 -31.69 -41.01 -3.87
C VAL A 2 -31.53 -39.68 -4.58
N TRP A 3 -32.22 -38.65 -4.11
CA TRP A 3 -32.06 -37.28 -4.59
C TRP A 3 -30.89 -36.65 -3.86
N LEU A 4 -29.79 -36.41 -4.56
CA LEU A 4 -28.71 -35.55 -4.08
C LEU A 4 -29.11 -34.07 -4.26
N ILE A 5 -29.47 -33.41 -3.15
CA ILE A 5 -29.66 -31.96 -3.14
C ILE A 5 -28.27 -31.34 -3.14
N GLY A 6 -27.85 -30.86 -4.30
CA GLY A 6 -26.64 -30.06 -4.41
C GLY A 6 -26.86 -28.73 -3.71
N ILE A 7 -26.26 -28.54 -2.54
CA ILE A 7 -26.19 -27.23 -1.89
C ILE A 7 -25.13 -26.42 -2.64
N SER A 8 -25.57 -25.57 -3.56
CA SER A 8 -24.71 -24.55 -4.16
C SER A 8 -24.47 -23.47 -3.09
N PHE A 9 -23.29 -23.46 -2.50
CA PHE A 9 -22.87 -22.29 -1.75
C PHE A 9 -22.73 -21.12 -2.72
N VAL A 10 -23.65 -20.20 -2.67
CA VAL A 10 -23.48 -18.88 -3.31
C VAL A 10 -22.37 -18.19 -2.51
N GLN A 11 -21.17 -18.22 -3.03
CA GLN A 11 -20.08 -17.44 -2.50
C GLN A 11 -20.47 -15.97 -2.69
N SER A 12 -20.74 -15.25 -1.60
CA SER A 12 -21.06 -13.82 -1.67
C SER A 12 -19.94 -13.11 -2.45
N GLU A 13 -20.33 -12.38 -3.47
CA GLU A 13 -19.38 -11.61 -4.26
C GLU A 13 -18.69 -10.59 -3.32
N VAL A 14 -17.37 -10.66 -3.22
CA VAL A 14 -16.59 -9.72 -2.44
C VAL A 14 -16.42 -8.47 -3.30
N VAL A 15 -17.04 -7.38 -2.84
CA VAL A 15 -16.99 -6.09 -3.54
C VAL A 15 -16.17 -5.08 -2.73
N PRO A 16 -15.37 -4.22 -3.39
CA PRO A 16 -14.70 -3.12 -2.73
C PRO A 16 -15.70 -2.14 -2.10
N SER A 17 -15.29 -1.43 -1.05
CA SER A 17 -16.08 -0.34 -0.46
C SER A 17 -16.26 0.84 -1.43
N ASP A 18 -15.29 1.08 -2.32
CA ASP A 18 -15.41 2.06 -3.38
C ASP A 18 -16.29 1.53 -4.52
N PRO A 19 -17.47 2.15 -4.78
CA PRO A 19 -18.36 1.77 -5.86
C PRO A 19 -17.75 2.02 -7.25
N TYR A 20 -16.77 2.92 -7.36
CA TYR A 20 -16.07 3.28 -8.59
C TYR A 20 -14.77 2.50 -8.80
N ALA A 21 -14.46 1.54 -7.93
CA ALA A 21 -13.26 0.70 -8.06
C ALA A 21 -13.15 0.10 -9.46
N THR A 22 -11.93 0.15 -10.02
CA THR A 22 -11.64 -0.38 -11.36
C THR A 22 -11.87 -1.89 -11.43
N ARG A 23 -11.98 -2.43 -12.64
CA ARG A 23 -12.08 -3.87 -12.86
C ARG A 23 -10.85 -4.60 -12.27
N GLU A 24 -9.67 -4.01 -12.40
CA GLU A 24 -8.39 -4.53 -11.91
C GLU A 24 -8.36 -4.57 -10.38
N THR A 25 -8.86 -3.54 -9.71
CA THR A 25 -9.00 -3.50 -8.25
C THR A 25 -9.98 -4.58 -7.75
N LYS A 26 -11.13 -4.72 -8.42
CA LYS A 26 -12.09 -5.80 -8.11
C LYS A 26 -11.48 -7.18 -8.29
N ALA A 27 -10.73 -7.40 -9.38
CA ALA A 27 -10.04 -8.66 -9.64
C ALA A 27 -8.95 -8.95 -8.61
N LEU A 28 -8.18 -7.94 -8.15
CA LEU A 28 -7.21 -8.12 -7.08
C LEU A 28 -7.90 -8.52 -5.77
N LEU A 29 -8.98 -7.85 -5.38
CA LEU A 29 -9.73 -8.19 -4.16
C LEU A 29 -10.27 -9.62 -4.21
N GLN A 30 -10.85 -10.04 -5.33
CA GLN A 30 -11.32 -11.41 -5.54
C GLN A 30 -10.17 -12.42 -5.44
N ARG A 31 -8.99 -12.11 -6.03
CA ARG A 31 -7.80 -12.97 -5.96
C ARG A 31 -7.31 -13.13 -4.52
N LEU A 32 -7.27 -12.04 -3.76
CA LEU A 32 -6.88 -12.08 -2.33
C LEU A 32 -7.88 -12.90 -1.52
N HIS A 33 -9.17 -12.71 -1.73
CA HIS A 33 -10.22 -13.47 -1.06
C HIS A 33 -10.16 -14.97 -1.40
N ALA A 34 -9.92 -15.31 -2.66
CA ALA A 34 -9.77 -16.69 -3.11
C ALA A 34 -8.55 -17.40 -2.50
N GLN A 35 -7.60 -16.66 -1.95
CA GLN A 35 -6.40 -17.20 -1.30
C GLN A 35 -6.64 -17.60 0.16
N VAL A 36 -7.73 -17.13 0.78
CA VAL A 36 -8.06 -17.46 2.17
C VAL A 36 -8.20 -18.98 2.34
N GLY A 37 -7.45 -19.52 3.30
CA GLY A 37 -7.43 -20.95 3.58
C GLY A 37 -6.61 -21.82 2.60
N ARG A 38 -5.95 -21.24 1.60
CA ARG A 38 -5.15 -21.97 0.60
C ARG A 38 -3.64 -21.90 0.84
N GLY A 39 -3.18 -20.99 1.69
CA GLY A 39 -1.77 -20.82 1.99
C GLY A 39 -1.44 -19.38 2.38
N VAL A 40 -0.13 -19.09 2.50
CA VAL A 40 0.40 -17.78 2.84
C VAL A 40 1.16 -17.23 1.65
N LEU A 41 0.89 -15.99 1.28
CA LEU A 41 1.69 -15.26 0.31
C LEU A 41 2.89 -14.63 1.03
N ILE A 42 4.09 -14.99 0.62
CA ILE A 42 5.31 -14.40 1.18
C ILE A 42 5.54 -13.03 0.54
N GLY A 43 5.77 -12.02 1.37
CA GLY A 43 6.06 -10.65 0.94
C GLY A 43 7.44 -10.18 1.38
N HIS A 44 7.98 -9.18 0.66
CA HIS A 44 9.23 -8.53 1.01
C HIS A 44 9.18 -7.04 0.64
N GLN A 45 9.56 -6.18 1.60
CA GLN A 45 9.66 -4.73 1.39
C GLN A 45 10.85 -4.44 0.48
N ASP A 46 10.68 -3.53 -0.49
CA ASP A 46 11.71 -3.09 -1.45
C ASP A 46 12.47 -4.22 -2.17
N ALA A 47 11.84 -5.37 -2.32
CA ALA A 47 12.41 -6.65 -2.71
C ALA A 47 13.28 -6.63 -3.99
N THR A 48 13.09 -5.65 -4.86
CA THR A 48 13.82 -5.48 -6.12
C THR A 48 14.49 -4.12 -6.24
N ALA A 49 14.46 -3.29 -5.20
CA ALA A 49 15.13 -1.99 -5.16
C ALA A 49 16.54 -2.10 -4.58
N TYR A 50 16.69 -2.84 -3.50
CA TYR A 50 17.99 -3.09 -2.86
C TYR A 50 17.91 -4.36 -1.99
N GLY A 51 19.08 -4.82 -1.54
CA GLY A 51 19.23 -5.95 -0.65
C GLY A 51 20.61 -6.03 -0.03
N VAL A 52 20.99 -7.19 0.47
CA VAL A 52 22.27 -7.39 1.16
C VAL A 52 23.43 -7.23 0.18
N GLY A 53 24.14 -6.11 0.29
CA GLY A 53 25.33 -5.83 -0.53
C GLY A 53 25.05 -5.38 -1.97
N TRP A 54 23.80 -5.02 -2.30
CA TRP A 54 23.45 -4.51 -3.64
C TRP A 54 22.36 -3.42 -3.57
N LYS A 55 22.31 -2.56 -4.59
CA LYS A 55 21.27 -1.55 -4.78
C LYS A 55 21.07 -1.28 -6.27
N SER A 56 19.80 -1.17 -6.68
CA SER A 56 19.41 -0.80 -8.06
C SER A 56 19.95 -1.75 -9.14
N GLU A 57 20.17 -3.01 -8.81
CA GLU A 57 20.58 -4.03 -9.79
C GLU A 57 19.34 -4.63 -10.47
N SER A 58 19.37 -4.69 -11.80
CA SER A 58 18.24 -5.19 -12.58
C SER A 58 17.96 -6.67 -12.30
N SER A 59 16.69 -7.02 -12.13
CA SER A 59 16.21 -8.39 -11.97
C SER A 59 16.77 -9.13 -10.75
N ARG A 60 17.31 -8.42 -9.76
CA ARG A 60 17.82 -8.96 -8.53
C ARG A 60 16.80 -8.88 -7.39
N SER A 61 16.86 -9.84 -6.49
CA SER A 61 16.12 -9.88 -5.24
C SER A 61 16.79 -10.88 -4.32
N ASP A 62 16.99 -10.54 -3.04
CA ASP A 62 17.56 -11.46 -2.06
C ASP A 62 16.69 -12.73 -1.91
N MET A 63 15.36 -12.60 -2.01
CA MET A 63 14.48 -13.77 -2.03
C MET A 63 14.77 -14.67 -3.23
N LYS A 64 14.89 -14.08 -4.43
CA LYS A 64 15.20 -14.84 -5.64
C LYS A 64 16.59 -15.52 -5.56
N ASP A 65 17.56 -14.83 -4.99
CA ASP A 65 18.91 -15.38 -4.80
C ASP A 65 18.90 -16.59 -3.85
N VAL A 66 18.00 -16.62 -2.86
CA VAL A 66 17.91 -17.70 -1.87
C VAL A 66 17.01 -18.85 -2.32
N CYS A 67 15.82 -18.57 -2.85
CA CYS A 67 14.82 -19.60 -3.15
C CYS A 67 14.51 -19.76 -4.66
N GLY A 68 15.15 -19.00 -5.54
CA GLY A 68 15.01 -19.12 -6.98
C GLY A 68 13.82 -18.38 -7.57
N ASP A 69 12.99 -17.71 -6.73
CA ASP A 69 11.81 -16.98 -7.18
C ASP A 69 11.62 -15.67 -6.40
N TYR A 70 10.86 -14.75 -7.00
CA TYR A 70 10.50 -13.48 -6.40
C TYR A 70 9.40 -13.63 -5.34
N PRO A 71 9.24 -12.65 -4.42
CA PRO A 71 8.11 -12.65 -3.50
C PRO A 71 6.77 -12.55 -4.25
N ALA A 72 5.73 -13.12 -3.67
CA ALA A 72 4.36 -12.97 -4.20
C ALA A 72 3.78 -11.58 -3.92
N VAL A 73 4.26 -10.90 -2.86
CA VAL A 73 3.83 -9.57 -2.44
C VAL A 73 5.03 -8.65 -2.31
N TYR A 74 4.96 -7.51 -2.96
CA TYR A 74 6.00 -6.48 -2.94
C TYR A 74 5.52 -5.30 -2.09
N GLY A 75 6.33 -4.89 -1.12
CA GLY A 75 6.08 -3.69 -0.32
C GLY A 75 6.88 -2.51 -0.85
N TRP A 76 6.27 -1.33 -0.80
CA TRP A 76 6.87 -0.04 -1.12
C TRP A 76 6.40 0.99 -0.12
N ASP A 77 7.13 2.08 0.05
CA ASP A 77 6.72 3.16 0.95
C ASP A 77 6.60 4.49 0.21
N LEU A 78 5.60 5.29 0.59
CA LEU A 78 5.32 6.62 0.07
C LEU A 78 5.72 7.75 1.03
N GLY A 79 6.46 7.45 2.09
CA GLY A 79 7.08 8.49 2.91
C GLY A 79 7.98 9.40 2.08
N ASP A 80 8.02 10.69 2.38
CA ASP A 80 8.70 11.73 1.60
C ASP A 80 8.14 11.88 0.16
N ILE A 81 6.83 11.66 -0.06
CA ILE A 81 6.20 11.70 -1.39
C ILE A 81 6.35 13.05 -2.11
N ASP A 82 6.65 14.11 -1.39
CA ASP A 82 6.95 15.45 -1.90
C ASP A 82 8.42 15.62 -2.36
N GLN A 83 9.27 14.61 -2.14
CA GLN A 83 10.67 14.57 -2.54
C GLN A 83 10.90 13.71 -3.79
N ASP A 84 12.16 13.65 -4.27
CA ASP A 84 12.53 12.76 -5.39
C ASP A 84 12.63 11.29 -4.97
N ARG A 85 12.84 11.01 -3.69
CA ARG A 85 13.07 9.68 -3.11
C ARG A 85 12.24 9.48 -1.87
N ASN A 86 11.85 8.23 -1.64
CA ASN A 86 11.15 7.86 -0.42
C ASN A 86 12.12 7.78 0.78
N ILE A 87 11.57 7.52 1.96
CA ILE A 87 12.32 7.40 3.23
C ILE A 87 13.43 6.35 3.19
N ASP A 88 13.34 5.33 2.31
CA ASP A 88 14.34 4.28 2.13
C ASP A 88 15.43 4.67 1.09
N GLY A 89 15.34 5.89 0.56
CA GLY A 89 16.25 6.44 -0.43
C GLY A 89 16.07 5.85 -1.83
N VAL A 90 14.92 5.23 -2.13
CA VAL A 90 14.56 4.74 -3.47
C VAL A 90 13.85 5.86 -4.23
N ALA A 91 14.29 6.14 -5.46
CA ALA A 91 13.64 7.17 -6.28
C ALA A 91 12.21 6.75 -6.64
N PHE A 92 11.24 7.68 -6.56
CA PHE A 92 9.85 7.38 -6.91
C PHE A 92 9.67 6.92 -8.37
N ALA A 93 10.52 7.40 -9.29
CA ALA A 93 10.55 6.91 -10.66
C ALA A 93 10.94 5.42 -10.73
N ASP A 94 11.90 4.98 -9.89
CA ASP A 94 12.27 3.57 -9.78
C ASP A 94 11.18 2.74 -9.13
N ILE A 95 10.55 3.24 -8.06
CA ILE A 95 9.42 2.55 -7.41
C ILE A 95 8.31 2.30 -8.45
N LYS A 96 7.91 3.30 -9.24
CA LYS A 96 6.90 3.13 -10.30
C LYS A 96 7.31 2.07 -11.34
N ARG A 97 8.57 2.05 -11.76
CA ARG A 97 9.10 1.04 -12.68
C ARG A 97 9.06 -0.36 -12.05
N LEU A 98 9.53 -0.49 -10.82
CA LEU A 98 9.57 -1.76 -10.07
C LEU A 98 8.18 -2.31 -9.78
N ILE A 99 7.18 -1.44 -9.52
CA ILE A 99 5.77 -1.81 -9.39
C ILE A 99 5.25 -2.42 -10.70
N ARG A 100 5.56 -1.81 -11.87
CA ARG A 100 5.18 -2.37 -13.18
C ARG A 100 5.82 -3.73 -13.42
N GLU A 101 7.11 -3.87 -13.08
CA GLU A 101 7.80 -5.15 -13.20
C GLU A 101 7.24 -6.23 -12.27
N ALA A 102 6.87 -5.87 -11.03
CA ALA A 102 6.22 -6.77 -10.08
C ALA A 102 4.83 -7.21 -10.59
N ASP A 103 4.02 -6.28 -11.09
CA ASP A 103 2.71 -6.56 -11.71
C ASP A 103 2.84 -7.48 -12.94
N ALA A 104 3.82 -7.22 -13.81
CA ALA A 104 4.07 -8.06 -14.98
C ALA A 104 4.46 -9.51 -14.61
N ARG A 105 5.09 -9.71 -13.46
CA ARG A 105 5.36 -11.04 -12.87
C ARG A 105 4.15 -11.67 -12.18
N GLY A 106 3.02 -10.98 -12.11
CA GLY A 106 1.82 -11.42 -11.39
C GLY A 106 1.87 -11.17 -9.87
N GLY A 107 2.84 -10.40 -9.40
CA GLY A 107 2.98 -10.00 -8.00
C GLY A 107 1.86 -9.06 -7.53
N ILE A 108 1.70 -8.95 -6.24
CA ILE A 108 0.80 -8.01 -5.57
C ILE A 108 1.63 -6.87 -5.01
N ASN A 109 1.31 -5.63 -5.38
CA ASN A 109 1.97 -4.45 -4.84
C ASN A 109 1.21 -3.90 -3.64
N THR A 110 1.91 -3.62 -2.54
CA THR A 110 1.39 -2.93 -1.36
C THR A 110 2.16 -1.64 -1.13
N LEU A 111 1.47 -0.60 -0.70
CA LEU A 111 2.04 0.71 -0.44
C LEU A 111 1.73 1.12 1.00
N SER A 112 2.75 1.31 1.81
CA SER A 112 2.67 1.98 3.11
C SER A 112 2.95 3.48 2.97
N MET A 113 2.70 4.24 4.03
CA MET A 113 2.90 5.67 4.04
C MET A 113 3.49 6.06 5.41
N HIS A 114 4.79 6.28 5.47
CA HIS A 114 5.44 6.89 6.63
C HIS A 114 5.47 8.43 6.46
N LEU A 115 4.28 9.02 6.49
CA LEU A 115 4.14 10.47 6.32
C LEU A 115 4.78 11.22 7.48
N ASP A 116 5.49 12.28 7.16
CA ASP A 116 6.03 13.21 8.14
C ASP A 116 4.92 13.83 9.00
N HIS A 117 5.27 14.25 10.20
CA HIS A 117 4.35 14.91 11.10
C HIS A 117 3.94 16.28 10.52
N PRO A 118 2.66 16.50 10.19
CA PRO A 118 2.21 17.63 9.36
C PRO A 118 2.52 19.03 9.89
N VAL A 119 2.66 19.18 11.23
CA VAL A 119 2.97 20.47 11.86
C VAL A 119 4.46 20.66 12.06
N SER A 120 5.15 19.64 12.57
CA SER A 120 6.57 19.78 12.95
C SER A 120 7.53 19.54 11.77
N GLY A 121 7.06 18.91 10.71
CA GLY A 121 7.90 18.46 9.59
C GLY A 121 8.94 17.41 9.99
N ARG A 122 8.80 16.80 11.18
CA ARG A 122 9.62 15.66 11.59
C ARG A 122 9.02 14.39 11.03
N ASN A 123 9.78 13.32 11.07
CA ASN A 123 9.33 12.01 10.61
C ASN A 123 8.10 11.46 11.39
N ALA A 124 7.57 10.37 10.94
CA ALA A 124 6.38 9.71 11.48
C ALA A 124 6.47 9.35 12.98
N TRP A 125 7.67 9.30 13.56
CA TRP A 125 7.90 9.03 14.99
C TRP A 125 7.68 10.23 15.92
N ASP A 126 7.43 11.43 15.38
CA ASP A 126 6.96 12.54 16.21
C ASP A 126 5.51 12.26 16.62
N ASN A 127 5.33 11.74 17.81
CA ASN A 127 4.03 11.29 18.32
C ASN A 127 3.21 12.42 18.99
N THR A 128 3.51 13.67 18.71
CA THR A 128 2.68 14.80 19.12
C THR A 128 1.29 14.68 18.47
N LYS A 129 0.25 14.99 19.23
CA LYS A 129 -1.13 14.90 18.73
C LYS A 129 -1.39 15.95 17.65
N VAL A 130 -1.81 15.51 16.48
CA VAL A 130 -2.02 16.39 15.32
C VAL A 130 -3.28 16.05 14.52
N VAL A 131 -3.84 14.85 14.65
CA VAL A 131 -4.92 14.36 13.78
C VAL A 131 -6.11 15.33 13.73
N HIS A 132 -6.51 15.92 14.87
CA HIS A 132 -7.58 16.93 14.92
C HIS A 132 -7.35 18.17 14.02
N GLN A 133 -6.07 18.47 13.71
CA GLN A 133 -5.73 19.62 12.83
C GLN A 133 -5.84 19.25 11.34
N LEU A 134 -5.85 17.95 11.00
CA LEU A 134 -5.95 17.44 9.64
C LEU A 134 -7.41 17.28 9.17
N LEU A 135 -8.34 17.22 10.10
CA LEU A 135 -9.77 17.06 9.81
C LEU A 135 -10.38 18.36 9.24
N PRO A 136 -11.52 18.29 8.56
CA PRO A 136 -12.20 19.48 8.03
C PRO A 136 -12.36 20.59 9.06
N GLY A 137 -11.83 21.77 8.74
CA GLY A 137 -11.80 22.92 9.64
C GLY A 137 -10.57 23.00 10.55
N GLY A 138 -9.69 22.01 10.56
CA GLY A 138 -8.40 22.04 11.23
C GLY A 138 -7.36 22.92 10.48
N ALA A 139 -6.35 23.40 11.21
CA ALA A 139 -5.38 24.33 10.68
C ALA A 139 -4.50 23.74 9.56
N GLU A 140 -4.28 22.42 9.60
CA GLU A 140 -3.40 21.71 8.65
C GLU A 140 -4.19 20.92 7.58
N HIS A 141 -5.51 21.08 7.55
CA HIS A 141 -6.36 20.32 6.62
C HIS A 141 -5.95 20.47 5.16
N GLU A 142 -5.77 21.70 4.68
CA GLU A 142 -5.40 21.98 3.29
C GLU A 142 -4.00 21.45 2.95
N GLY A 143 -3.04 21.58 3.86
CA GLY A 143 -1.69 21.03 3.68
C GLY A 143 -1.71 19.50 3.62
N PHE A 144 -2.53 18.87 4.44
CA PHE A 144 -2.72 17.44 4.41
C PHE A 144 -3.39 16.95 3.11
N LEU A 145 -4.42 17.65 2.63
CA LEU A 145 -5.02 17.35 1.33
C LEU A 145 -4.01 17.46 0.19
N ALA A 146 -3.13 18.47 0.20
CA ALA A 146 -2.08 18.60 -0.80
C ALA A 146 -1.13 17.37 -0.79
N THR A 147 -0.81 16.82 0.37
CA THR A 147 -0.03 15.57 0.46
C THR A 147 -0.80 14.38 -0.12
N LEU A 148 -2.09 14.27 0.17
CA LEU A 148 -2.93 13.22 -0.41
C LEU A 148 -3.08 13.35 -1.92
N ASP A 149 -3.07 14.56 -2.47
CA ASP A 149 -3.07 14.79 -3.91
C ASP A 149 -1.79 14.26 -4.58
N LEU A 150 -0.63 14.38 -3.93
CA LEU A 150 0.61 13.77 -4.41
C LEU A 150 0.51 12.24 -4.44
N VAL A 151 -0.05 11.63 -3.40
CA VAL A 151 -0.32 10.19 -3.36
C VAL A 151 -1.28 9.79 -4.48
N ALA A 152 -2.36 10.53 -4.67
CA ALA A 152 -3.33 10.27 -5.74
C ALA A 152 -2.68 10.37 -7.12
N ALA A 153 -1.85 11.39 -7.36
CA ALA A 153 -1.10 11.54 -8.60
C ALA A 153 -0.12 10.38 -8.84
N PHE A 154 0.59 9.93 -7.78
CA PHE A 154 1.45 8.76 -7.87
C PHE A 154 0.67 7.51 -8.29
N LEU A 155 -0.47 7.24 -7.64
CA LEU A 155 -1.32 6.09 -7.95
C LEU A 155 -1.91 6.17 -9.38
N ALA A 156 -2.32 7.35 -9.82
CA ALA A 156 -2.85 7.58 -11.16
C ALA A 156 -1.84 7.31 -12.29
N ASP A 157 -0.56 7.35 -11.97
CA ASP A 157 0.55 7.06 -12.88
C ASP A 157 0.89 5.55 -12.99
N LEU A 158 0.36 4.73 -12.08
CA LEU A 158 0.61 3.29 -12.08
C LEU A 158 -0.24 2.60 -13.15
N LYS A 159 0.28 2.58 -14.37
CA LYS A 159 -0.37 1.99 -15.54
C LYS A 159 0.55 1.01 -16.25
N ARG A 160 -0.07 -0.01 -16.83
CA ARG A 160 0.53 -0.91 -17.82
C ARG A 160 0.68 -0.20 -19.16
N ASP A 161 1.41 -0.79 -20.09
CA ASP A 161 1.63 -0.23 -21.44
C ASP A 161 0.33 -0.06 -22.24
N ASP A 162 -0.70 -0.84 -21.94
CA ASP A 162 -2.03 -0.75 -22.55
C ASP A 162 -2.92 0.34 -21.92
N GLY A 163 -2.40 1.09 -20.94
CA GLY A 163 -3.10 2.14 -20.22
C GLY A 163 -3.98 1.67 -19.08
N THR A 164 -4.12 0.36 -18.82
CA THR A 164 -4.88 -0.15 -17.68
C THR A 164 -4.15 0.13 -16.36
N PHE A 165 -4.91 0.43 -15.31
CA PHE A 165 -4.33 0.69 -13.99
C PHE A 165 -3.76 -0.58 -13.37
N ILE A 166 -2.63 -0.45 -12.68
CA ILE A 166 -2.07 -1.48 -11.82
C ILE A 166 -2.74 -1.37 -10.45
N PRO A 167 -3.49 -2.38 -10.01
CA PRO A 167 -4.14 -2.34 -8.72
C PRO A 167 -3.10 -2.52 -7.60
N VAL A 168 -3.26 -1.78 -6.51
CA VAL A 168 -2.39 -1.84 -5.33
C VAL A 168 -3.20 -2.00 -4.06
N VAL A 169 -2.58 -2.51 -3.01
CA VAL A 169 -3.11 -2.50 -1.65
C VAL A 169 -2.50 -1.29 -0.93
N LEU A 170 -3.24 -0.19 -0.85
CA LEU A 170 -2.81 0.98 -0.09
C LEU A 170 -3.05 0.75 1.40
N ARG A 171 -2.05 1.00 2.22
CA ARG A 171 -2.04 0.81 3.68
C ARG A 171 -1.63 2.11 4.38
N PRO A 172 -2.47 3.16 4.29
CA PRO A 172 -2.23 4.38 5.06
C PRO A 172 -2.37 4.07 6.55
N TYR A 173 -1.71 4.84 7.39
CA TYR A 173 -1.82 4.75 8.85
C TYR A 173 -1.64 3.33 9.40
N HIS A 174 -0.72 2.55 8.79
CA HIS A 174 -0.39 1.20 9.25
C HIS A 174 0.13 1.24 10.69
N GLU A 175 0.04 0.09 11.39
CA GLU A 175 0.46 -0.03 12.79
C GLU A 175 -0.23 0.97 13.75
N HIS A 176 -1.44 1.42 13.44
CA HIS A 176 -2.18 2.39 14.26
C HIS A 176 -2.44 1.90 15.70
N SER A 177 -2.38 0.60 15.95
CA SER A 177 -2.44 0.01 17.30
C SER A 177 -1.18 0.28 18.14
N GLU A 178 -0.10 0.67 17.51
CA GLU A 178 1.16 1.04 18.15
C GLU A 178 1.16 2.50 18.63
N ARG A 179 2.22 2.90 19.33
CA ARG A 179 2.34 4.24 19.95
C ARG A 179 3.36 5.14 19.27
N TRP A 180 4.11 4.59 18.35
CA TRP A 180 5.22 5.30 17.74
C TRP A 180 4.77 6.35 16.69
N PRO A 181 3.73 6.11 15.84
CA PRO A 181 3.39 7.08 14.81
C PRO A 181 2.44 8.17 15.34
N TRP A 182 2.44 9.34 14.72
CA TRP A 182 1.52 10.43 15.10
C TRP A 182 0.05 10.04 14.93
N TRP A 183 -0.27 9.07 14.07
CA TRP A 183 -1.61 8.50 13.90
C TRP A 183 -1.89 7.32 14.85
N GLY A 184 -0.96 6.99 15.74
CA GLY A 184 -1.07 5.83 16.63
C GLY A 184 -2.12 6.01 17.73
N ARG A 185 -2.59 4.88 18.28
CA ARG A 185 -3.73 4.81 19.22
C ARG A 185 -3.66 5.71 20.45
N THR A 186 -2.50 6.18 20.87
CA THR A 186 -2.34 7.10 22.01
C THR A 186 -2.17 8.55 21.57
N ASN A 187 -2.01 8.79 20.28
CA ASN A 187 -1.63 10.07 19.69
C ASN A 187 -2.81 10.74 18.96
N CYS A 188 -3.93 10.02 18.81
CA CYS A 188 -5.22 10.55 18.37
C CYS A 188 -6.37 9.92 19.18
N TYR A 189 -7.56 10.50 19.11
CA TYR A 189 -8.77 9.91 19.64
C TYR A 189 -9.39 8.96 18.59
N GLU A 190 -10.27 8.02 19.04
CA GLU A 190 -10.86 7.03 18.12
C GLU A 190 -11.73 7.69 17.04
N ASP A 191 -12.51 8.69 17.40
CA ASP A 191 -13.35 9.45 16.46
C ASP A 191 -12.53 10.27 15.47
N GLU A 192 -11.40 10.84 15.89
CA GLU A 192 -10.45 11.51 15.01
C GLU A 192 -9.83 10.54 13.99
N PHE A 193 -9.42 9.34 14.45
CA PHE A 193 -8.85 8.31 13.57
C PHE A 193 -9.86 7.77 12.56
N ILE A 194 -11.13 7.63 12.97
CA ILE A 194 -12.20 7.18 12.07
C ILE A 194 -12.53 8.25 11.01
N ALA A 195 -12.34 9.52 11.35
CA ALA A 195 -12.61 10.65 10.46
C ALA A 195 -11.44 11.01 9.54
N LEU A 196 -10.23 10.56 9.88
CA LEU A 196 -9.00 10.72 9.10
C LEU A 196 -9.04 9.81 7.85
#